data_5cf85b491e164b6bf4e1d138778009a4
#
_entry.id   5cf85b491e164b6bf4e1d138778009a4
#
_cell.length_a   1.000
_cell.length_b   1.000
_cell.length_c   1.000
_cell.angle_alpha   90.00
_cell.angle_beta   90.00
_cell.angle_gamma   90.00
#
_symmetry.space_group_name_H-M   'P 1'
#
loop_
_entity.id
_entity.type
_entity.pdbx_description
1 polymer ?
#
loop_
_entity_poly.entity_id
_entity_poly.type
_entity_poly.pdbx_seq_one_letter_code
_entity_poly.pdbx_strand_id
1 'polypeptide(L)'
;RVNDRTNEVKRSKYYLSCDRVNGVMTVYADKSRTIPIKTIRVSVGNPTTLTPAGTFTVKRSLRWQPLMGPSWGQYGSHVVGGIYVHSVACGEKNDHNLPVGEYLRLGNPASHGCIRCCVADAKWVFDNCNGSEIKIYDGIYKSDEALKGPLGRKALTPLRGAKNFDPTDPAYN
;
A
#
# COMPACT_ATOMS: atom_id res chain seq x y z
N ARG A 1 -18.58 -26.18 13.46
CA ARG A 1 -18.59 -25.93 11.99
C ARG A 1 -19.01 -24.50 11.67
N VAL A 2 -20.11 -24.03 12.27
CA VAL A 2 -20.58 -22.64 12.08
C VAL A 2 -19.56 -21.64 12.58
N ASN A 3 -18.87 -21.98 13.66
CA ASN A 3 -17.82 -21.13 14.24
C ASN A 3 -16.62 -20.95 13.32
N ASP A 4 -16.25 -22.00 12.60
CA ASP A 4 -15.12 -21.94 11.68
C ASP A 4 -15.39 -20.97 10.54
N ARG A 5 -16.57 -21.00 9.96
CA ARG A 5 -16.97 -20.06 8.89
C ARG A 5 -17.04 -18.63 9.40
N THR A 6 -17.56 -18.43 10.59
CA THR A 6 -17.63 -17.11 11.21
C THR A 6 -16.23 -16.57 11.48
N ASN A 7 -15.31 -17.42 11.89
CA ASN A 7 -13.91 -17.03 12.11
C ASN A 7 -13.19 -16.67 10.81
N GLU A 8 -13.44 -17.39 9.73
CA GLU A 8 -12.90 -17.07 8.42
C GLU A 8 -13.37 -15.69 7.94
N VAL A 9 -14.65 -15.40 8.06
CA VAL A 9 -15.21 -14.09 7.70
C VAL A 9 -14.61 -12.99 8.56
N LYS A 10 -14.42 -13.20 9.85
CA LYS A 10 -13.81 -12.22 10.74
C LYS A 10 -12.34 -11.97 10.42
N ARG A 11 -11.60 -12.99 10.00
CA ARG A 11 -10.20 -12.87 9.64
C ARG A 11 -9.97 -12.16 8.31
N SER A 12 -10.98 -12.06 7.46
CA SER A 12 -10.87 -11.38 6.17
C SER A 12 -10.96 -9.85 6.28
N LYS A 13 -11.24 -9.30 7.47
CA LYS A 13 -11.37 -7.85 7.67
C LYS A 13 -10.29 -7.30 8.57
N TYR A 14 -9.59 -6.33 8.02
CA TYR A 14 -8.66 -5.47 8.74
C TYR A 14 -9.13 -4.02 8.67
N TYR A 15 -8.47 -3.17 9.42
CA TYR A 15 -8.75 -1.73 9.46
C TYR A 15 -7.45 -0.99 9.17
N LEU A 16 -7.41 -0.32 8.02
CA LEU A 16 -6.21 0.36 7.55
C LEU A 16 -6.35 1.85 7.80
N SER A 17 -5.23 2.50 8.16
CA SER A 17 -5.14 3.95 8.28
C SER A 17 -3.97 4.45 7.45
N CYS A 18 -4.26 5.22 6.41
CA CYS A 18 -3.24 5.78 5.52
C CYS A 18 -3.01 7.25 5.88
N ASP A 19 -1.83 7.53 6.42
CA ASP A 19 -1.39 8.88 6.76
C ASP A 19 -0.70 9.50 5.54
N ARG A 20 -1.37 10.47 4.93
CA ARG A 20 -0.86 11.14 3.72
C ARG A 20 0.36 12.01 4.00
N VAL A 21 0.49 12.54 5.22
CA VAL A 21 1.59 13.44 5.59
C VAL A 21 2.88 12.67 5.83
N ASN A 22 2.80 11.56 6.54
CA ASN A 22 3.98 10.79 6.94
C ASN A 22 4.32 9.63 6.00
N GLY A 23 3.48 9.36 4.99
CA GLY A 23 3.75 8.28 4.03
C GLY A 23 3.76 6.89 4.67
N VAL A 24 2.82 6.64 5.57
CA VAL A 24 2.69 5.36 6.26
C VAL A 24 1.24 4.90 6.29
N MET A 25 1.02 3.63 5.99
CA MET A 25 -0.27 2.98 6.14
C MET A 25 -0.15 1.92 7.22
N THR A 26 -0.96 2.04 8.28
CA THR A 26 -0.97 1.08 9.39
C THR A 26 -2.17 0.16 9.25
N VAL A 27 -1.94 -1.13 9.43
CA VAL A 27 -2.98 -2.15 9.45
C VAL A 27 -3.29 -2.53 10.89
N TYR A 28 -4.56 -2.46 11.25
CA TYR A 28 -5.05 -2.81 12.58
C TYR A 28 -5.94 -4.05 12.52
N ALA A 29 -5.88 -4.86 13.57
CA ALA A 29 -6.72 -6.03 13.72
C ALA A 29 -8.16 -5.69 14.15
N ASP A 30 -8.37 -4.51 14.75
CA ASP A 30 -9.63 -4.10 15.36
C ASP A 30 -10.20 -2.82 14.74
N LYS A 31 -11.51 -2.68 14.82
CA LYS A 31 -12.24 -1.51 14.30
C LYS A 31 -11.84 -0.21 14.99
N SER A 32 -11.52 -0.27 16.28
CA SER A 32 -11.10 0.89 17.07
C SER A 32 -9.68 1.35 16.76
N ARG A 33 -8.96 0.59 15.91
CA ARG A 33 -7.58 0.89 15.52
C ARG A 33 -6.65 1.05 16.72
N THR A 34 -6.72 0.07 17.62
CA THR A 34 -5.89 0.04 18.84
C THR A 34 -4.84 -1.07 18.80
N ILE A 35 -5.01 -2.07 17.91
CA ILE A 35 -4.10 -3.22 17.80
C ILE A 35 -3.40 -3.18 16.44
N PRO A 36 -2.26 -2.45 16.33
CA PRO A 36 -1.52 -2.39 15.08
C PRO A 36 -0.76 -3.70 14.85
N ILE A 37 -0.84 -4.23 13.63
CA ILE A 37 -0.19 -5.49 13.26
C ILE A 37 0.86 -5.34 12.17
N LYS A 38 0.79 -4.25 11.39
CA LYS A 38 1.68 -4.05 10.26
C LYS A 38 1.75 -2.59 9.88
N THR A 39 2.93 -2.13 9.46
CA THR A 39 3.09 -0.84 8.79
C THR A 39 3.58 -1.03 7.37
N ILE A 40 3.13 -0.17 6.48
CA ILE A 40 3.48 -0.17 5.07
C ILE A 40 3.97 1.23 4.71
N ARG A 41 5.18 1.31 4.16
CA ARG A 41 5.71 2.56 3.62
C ARG A 41 4.99 2.85 2.31
N VAL A 42 4.39 4.03 2.18
CA VAL A 42 3.58 4.36 1.02
C VAL A 42 3.96 5.71 0.41
N SER A 43 3.77 5.82 -0.90
CA SER A 43 3.72 7.08 -1.61
C SER A 43 2.29 7.37 -2.01
N VAL A 44 1.74 8.46 -1.51
CA VAL A 44 0.42 8.97 -1.88
C VAL A 44 0.53 10.00 -2.99
N GLY A 45 -0.60 10.56 -3.43
CA GLY A 45 -0.64 11.62 -4.42
C GLY A 45 0.18 12.84 -4.02
N ASN A 46 0.81 13.47 -5.00
CA ASN A 46 1.51 14.73 -4.79
C ASN A 46 0.51 15.87 -4.49
N PRO A 47 0.97 17.08 -4.11
CA PRO A 47 0.06 18.15 -3.71
C PRO A 47 -0.99 18.58 -4.76
N THR A 48 -0.72 18.33 -6.05
CA THR A 48 -1.66 18.68 -7.14
C THR A 48 -2.59 17.52 -7.51
N THR A 49 -2.32 16.31 -7.05
CA THR A 49 -3.10 15.09 -7.31
C THR A 49 -3.31 14.30 -6.02
N LEU A 50 -3.83 14.94 -5.00
CA LEU A 50 -3.99 14.37 -3.67
C LEU A 50 -4.81 13.08 -3.70
N THR A 51 -4.35 12.09 -2.95
CA THR A 51 -5.17 10.94 -2.60
C THR A 51 -6.36 11.42 -1.77
N PRO A 52 -7.61 11.05 -2.11
CA PRO A 52 -8.77 11.53 -1.37
C PRO A 52 -8.73 11.12 0.10
N ALA A 53 -9.06 12.06 0.99
CA ALA A 53 -9.29 11.75 2.40
C ALA A 53 -10.68 11.17 2.60
N GLY A 54 -10.85 10.33 3.60
CA GLY A 54 -12.13 9.71 3.93
C GLY A 54 -11.98 8.25 4.32
N THR A 55 -13.12 7.58 4.45
CA THR A 55 -13.18 6.16 4.80
C THR A 55 -13.81 5.39 3.65
N PHE A 56 -13.12 4.37 3.18
CA PHE A 56 -13.49 3.58 2.00
C PHE A 56 -13.34 2.09 2.29
N THR A 57 -13.83 1.28 1.35
CA THR A 57 -13.69 -0.19 1.41
C THR A 57 -12.68 -0.64 0.37
N VAL A 58 -11.68 -1.39 0.81
CA VAL A 58 -10.68 -2.01 -0.07
C VAL A 58 -11.30 -3.20 -0.79
N LYS A 59 -11.10 -3.28 -2.10
CA LYS A 59 -11.56 -4.42 -2.90
C LYS A 59 -10.43 -4.91 -3.80
N ARG A 60 -10.15 -6.21 -3.72
CA ARG A 60 -9.19 -6.84 -4.62
C ARG A 60 -9.58 -6.57 -6.06
N SER A 61 -8.59 -6.17 -6.87
CA SER A 61 -8.75 -5.94 -8.30
C SER A 61 -7.83 -6.89 -9.07
N LEU A 62 -6.93 -6.41 -9.89
CA LEU A 62 -6.14 -7.23 -10.80
C LEU A 62 -4.71 -7.44 -10.32
N ARG A 63 -4.17 -8.61 -10.60
CA ARG A 63 -2.77 -8.96 -10.34
C ARG A 63 -1.81 -7.99 -11.04
N TRP A 64 -2.12 -7.60 -12.27
CA TRP A 64 -1.51 -6.51 -13.01
C TRP A 64 -2.60 -5.47 -13.27
N GLN A 65 -2.62 -4.45 -12.44
CA GLN A 65 -3.62 -3.38 -12.48
C GLN A 65 -3.22 -2.36 -13.55
N PRO A 66 -4.05 -2.16 -14.59
CA PRO A 66 -3.82 -1.05 -15.52
C PRO A 66 -4.06 0.28 -14.82
N LEU A 67 -3.16 1.21 -15.07
CA LEU A 67 -3.14 2.54 -14.49
C LEU A 67 -3.07 3.59 -15.60
N MET A 68 -3.12 4.86 -15.19
CA MET A 68 -3.03 5.97 -16.12
C MET A 68 -1.70 5.95 -16.89
N GLY A 69 -1.78 6.17 -18.20
CA GLY A 69 -0.73 6.67 -18.98
C GLY A 69 0.17 5.90 -19.86
N PRO A 70 0.04 4.78 -20.50
CA PRO A 70 -0.21 3.44 -20.04
C PRO A 70 0.87 2.95 -19.05
N SER A 71 0.43 2.47 -17.93
CA SER A 71 1.30 1.87 -16.91
C SER A 71 0.54 0.79 -16.15
N TRP A 72 1.29 -0.05 -15.44
CA TRP A 72 0.73 -1.14 -14.64
C TRP A 72 1.36 -1.19 -13.27
N GLY A 73 0.54 -1.50 -12.25
CA GLY A 73 1.01 -1.84 -10.91
C GLY A 73 0.69 -3.29 -10.59
N GLN A 74 1.52 -3.93 -9.81
CA GLN A 74 1.26 -5.28 -9.34
C GLN A 74 0.30 -5.25 -8.16
N TYR A 75 -0.54 -6.27 -8.05
CA TYR A 75 -1.45 -6.51 -6.93
C TYR A 75 -2.33 -5.30 -6.60
N GLY A 76 -3.15 -4.92 -7.56
CA GLY A 76 -4.07 -3.79 -7.41
C GLY A 76 -5.21 -4.08 -6.45
N SER A 77 -5.44 -3.17 -5.50
CA SER A 77 -6.59 -3.18 -4.62
C SER A 77 -7.30 -1.84 -4.73
N HIS A 78 -8.56 -1.86 -5.15
CA HIS A 78 -9.36 -0.66 -5.36
C HIS A 78 -9.76 -0.02 -4.04
N VAL A 79 -9.71 1.30 -3.99
CA VAL A 79 -10.10 2.10 -2.82
C VAL A 79 -11.32 2.97 -3.14
N VAL A 80 -11.20 3.89 -4.06
CA VAL A 80 -12.28 4.79 -4.49
C VAL A 80 -11.97 5.35 -5.87
N GLY A 81 -12.98 5.49 -6.73
CA GLY A 81 -12.79 6.04 -8.08
C GLY A 81 -11.67 5.34 -8.84
N GLY A 82 -10.68 6.09 -9.31
CA GLY A 82 -9.47 5.57 -9.94
C GLY A 82 -8.30 5.32 -8.98
N ILE A 83 -8.54 5.29 -7.68
CA ILE A 83 -7.52 5.14 -6.65
C ILE A 83 -7.36 3.68 -6.24
N TYR A 84 -6.14 3.18 -6.33
CA TYR A 84 -5.75 1.82 -5.96
C TYR A 84 -4.57 1.82 -5.02
N VAL A 85 -4.46 0.78 -4.19
CA VAL A 85 -3.20 0.38 -3.57
C VAL A 85 -2.52 -0.58 -4.54
N HIS A 86 -1.28 -0.32 -4.90
CA HIS A 86 -0.52 -1.15 -5.84
C HIS A 86 0.99 -0.97 -5.66
N SER A 87 1.77 -1.81 -6.33
CA SER A 87 3.23 -1.67 -6.36
C SER A 87 3.65 -0.44 -7.17
N VAL A 88 4.92 -0.08 -7.11
CA VAL A 88 5.47 0.98 -7.98
C VAL A 88 5.14 0.67 -9.43
N ALA A 89 4.53 1.65 -10.12
CA ALA A 89 4.05 1.48 -11.48
C ALA A 89 5.21 1.38 -12.47
N CYS A 90 5.04 0.53 -13.48
CA CYS A 90 5.99 0.39 -14.59
C CYS A 90 5.27 0.47 -15.93
N GLY A 91 6.02 0.76 -17.01
CA GLY A 91 5.47 0.95 -18.34
C GLY A 91 5.08 -0.33 -19.06
N GLU A 92 5.41 -1.49 -18.50
CA GLU A 92 5.14 -2.81 -19.08
C GLU A 92 4.67 -3.78 -18.00
N LYS A 93 3.93 -4.79 -18.42
CA LYS A 93 3.50 -5.90 -17.54
C LYS A 93 4.64 -6.88 -17.30
N ASN A 94 5.71 -6.42 -16.69
CA ASN A 94 6.76 -7.33 -16.28
C ASN A 94 7.37 -6.86 -14.95
N ASP A 95 7.80 -7.80 -14.15
CA ASP A 95 8.31 -7.56 -12.79
C ASP A 95 9.80 -7.19 -12.74
N HIS A 96 10.45 -7.07 -13.89
CA HIS A 96 11.85 -6.67 -14.02
C HIS A 96 12.03 -5.35 -14.79
N ASN A 97 11.02 -4.50 -14.77
CA ASN A 97 11.05 -3.14 -15.35
C ASN A 97 10.73 -2.09 -14.28
N LEU A 98 11.33 -2.22 -13.12
CA LEU A 98 11.11 -1.30 -12.00
C LEU A 98 11.74 0.06 -12.29
N PRO A 99 10.95 1.16 -12.24
CA PRO A 99 11.50 2.51 -12.22
C PRO A 99 12.20 2.76 -10.88
N VAL A 100 13.50 2.60 -10.85
CA VAL A 100 14.32 2.66 -9.61
C VAL A 100 14.10 3.98 -8.86
N GLY A 101 14.07 5.11 -9.57
CA GLY A 101 13.81 6.41 -8.96
C GLY A 101 12.48 6.49 -8.23
N GLU A 102 11.43 5.91 -8.80
CA GLU A 102 10.10 5.87 -8.17
C GLU A 102 10.08 4.94 -6.95
N TYR A 103 10.79 3.82 -7.01
CA TYR A 103 10.95 2.94 -5.86
C TYR A 103 11.64 3.66 -4.69
N LEU A 104 12.71 4.37 -4.97
CA LEU A 104 13.47 5.11 -3.95
C LEU A 104 12.66 6.27 -3.33
N ARG A 105 11.63 6.75 -4.01
CA ARG A 105 10.71 7.79 -3.51
C ARG A 105 9.65 7.26 -2.56
N LEU A 106 9.50 5.95 -2.41
CA LEU A 106 8.50 5.38 -1.50
C LEU A 106 8.64 5.97 -0.09
N GLY A 107 7.53 6.44 0.44
CA GLY A 107 7.46 7.17 1.70
C GLY A 107 7.26 8.68 1.53
N ASN A 108 7.39 9.19 0.30
CA ASN A 108 7.17 10.60 -0.05
C ASN A 108 6.02 10.72 -1.06
N PRO A 109 5.27 11.83 -1.06
CA PRO A 109 4.23 12.05 -2.08
C PRO A 109 4.84 12.05 -3.48
N ALA A 110 4.34 11.19 -4.35
CA ALA A 110 4.93 10.99 -5.67
C ALA A 110 3.94 10.53 -6.73
N SER A 111 2.75 10.07 -6.36
CA SER A 111 1.79 9.48 -7.30
C SER A 111 0.79 10.51 -7.85
N HIS A 112 -0.02 10.07 -8.81
CA HIS A 112 -1.16 10.84 -9.33
C HIS A 112 -2.46 10.57 -8.54
N GLY A 113 -2.35 10.08 -7.31
CA GLY A 113 -3.47 9.81 -6.41
C GLY A 113 -3.48 8.42 -5.82
N CYS A 114 -2.96 7.42 -6.51
CA CYS A 114 -2.87 6.05 -5.99
C CYS A 114 -1.90 5.94 -4.80
N ILE A 115 -2.07 4.88 -4.03
CA ILE A 115 -1.22 4.55 -2.89
C ILE A 115 -0.21 3.51 -3.35
N ARG A 116 1.03 3.92 -3.56
CA ARG A 116 2.12 3.04 -3.99
C ARG A 116 2.88 2.47 -2.80
N CYS A 117 3.29 1.21 -2.91
CA CYS A 117 4.13 0.55 -1.90
C CYS A 117 5.06 -0.46 -2.59
N CYS A 118 5.89 -1.17 -1.83
CA CYS A 118 6.68 -2.25 -2.39
C CYS A 118 5.80 -3.46 -2.76
N VAL A 119 6.32 -4.33 -3.63
CA VAL A 119 5.55 -5.47 -4.14
C VAL A 119 5.06 -6.38 -3.02
N ALA A 120 5.90 -6.71 -2.04
CA ALA A 120 5.49 -7.56 -0.92
C ALA A 120 4.30 -6.99 -0.15
N ASP A 121 4.28 -5.68 0.07
CA ASP A 121 3.20 -5.01 0.80
C ASP A 121 1.94 -4.89 -0.05
N ALA A 122 2.08 -4.60 -1.35
CA ALA A 122 0.94 -4.60 -2.28
C ALA A 122 0.29 -5.98 -2.35
N LYS A 123 1.11 -7.04 -2.42
CA LYS A 123 0.63 -8.42 -2.39
C LYS A 123 -0.08 -8.75 -1.08
N TRP A 124 0.48 -8.33 0.04
CA TRP A 124 -0.13 -8.58 1.34
C TRP A 124 -1.53 -7.95 1.44
N VAL A 125 -1.68 -6.71 1.01
CA VAL A 125 -3.00 -6.03 0.95
C VAL A 125 -3.95 -6.77 0.00
N PHE A 126 -3.46 -7.14 -1.17
CA PHE A 126 -4.23 -7.89 -2.17
C PHE A 126 -4.75 -9.21 -1.63
N ASP A 127 -3.90 -9.96 -0.91
CA ASP A 127 -4.24 -11.27 -0.38
C ASP A 127 -5.12 -11.21 0.88
N ASN A 128 -5.00 -10.15 1.70
CA ASN A 128 -5.56 -10.13 3.05
C ASN A 128 -6.64 -9.06 3.31
N CYS A 129 -6.72 -8.02 2.49
CA CYS A 129 -7.53 -6.86 2.81
C CYS A 129 -8.80 -6.69 1.97
N ASN A 130 -9.19 -7.70 1.19
CA ASN A 130 -10.43 -7.62 0.43
C ASN A 130 -11.63 -7.47 1.39
N GLY A 131 -12.38 -6.39 1.24
CA GLY A 131 -13.50 -6.07 2.11
C GLY A 131 -13.11 -5.30 3.39
N SER A 132 -11.83 -5.00 3.58
CA SER A 132 -11.35 -4.23 4.73
C SER A 132 -11.64 -2.74 4.58
N GLU A 133 -11.76 -2.06 5.72
CA GLU A 133 -11.95 -0.61 5.77
C GLU A 133 -10.60 0.11 5.73
N ILE A 134 -10.51 1.15 4.91
CA ILE A 134 -9.34 2.04 4.88
C ILE A 134 -9.77 3.47 5.19
N LYS A 135 -9.09 4.11 6.14
CA LYS A 135 -9.23 5.52 6.45
C LYS A 135 -8.00 6.27 5.95
N ILE A 136 -8.22 7.25 5.09
CA ILE A 136 -7.16 8.12 4.55
C ILE A 136 -7.29 9.48 5.20
N TYR A 137 -6.22 9.95 5.82
CA TYR A 137 -6.22 11.17 6.63
C TYR A 137 -4.85 11.86 6.62
N ASP A 138 -4.82 13.06 7.16
CA ASP A 138 -3.59 13.81 7.39
C ASP A 138 -3.16 13.70 8.84
N GLY A 139 -2.04 13.03 9.08
CA GLY A 139 -1.43 12.97 10.40
C GLY A 139 -0.57 14.20 10.71
N ILE A 140 -0.09 14.27 11.93
CA ILE A 140 0.90 15.27 12.35
C ILE A 140 2.26 14.82 11.85
N TYR A 141 2.97 15.69 11.15
CA TYR A 141 4.30 15.38 10.65
C TYR A 141 5.27 15.00 11.78
N LYS A 142 5.99 13.90 11.57
CA LYS A 142 7.06 13.43 12.44
C LYS A 142 8.36 13.42 11.65
N SER A 143 9.42 14.00 12.21
CA SER A 143 10.74 14.00 11.58
C SER A 143 11.47 12.66 11.72
N ASP A 144 11.23 11.96 12.82
CA ASP A 144 11.86 10.66 13.10
C ASP A 144 11.02 9.53 12.47
N GLU A 145 11.67 8.70 11.67
CA GLU A 145 11.02 7.53 11.04
C GLU A 145 10.43 6.56 12.07
N ALA A 146 11.11 6.37 13.20
CA ALA A 146 10.63 5.49 14.27
C ALA A 146 9.32 5.98 14.91
N LEU A 147 9.03 7.28 14.82
CA LEU A 147 7.82 7.87 15.39
C LEU A 147 6.66 7.96 14.40
N LYS A 148 6.85 7.58 13.14
CA LYS A 148 5.80 7.60 12.13
C LYS A 148 4.88 6.42 12.29
N GLY A 149 3.70 6.65 12.89
CA GLY A 149 2.73 5.60 13.23
C GLY A 149 3.09 4.83 14.49
N PRO A 150 2.19 3.95 14.98
CA PRO A 150 2.35 3.28 16.28
C PRO A 150 3.46 2.23 16.30
N LEU A 151 3.82 1.66 15.15
CA LEU A 151 4.93 0.68 15.02
C LEU A 151 6.17 1.31 14.37
N GLY A 152 6.15 2.63 14.14
CA GLY A 152 7.13 3.29 13.30
C GLY A 152 6.89 3.02 11.82
N ARG A 153 7.59 3.75 10.94
CA ARG A 153 7.52 3.49 9.51
C ARG A 153 8.58 2.47 9.11
N LYS A 154 8.16 1.42 8.43
CA LYS A 154 9.07 0.39 7.92
C LYS A 154 10.14 1.01 7.02
N ALA A 155 11.37 0.60 7.19
CA ALA A 155 12.48 1.02 6.34
C ALA A 155 12.28 0.50 4.89
N LEU A 156 12.75 1.27 3.93
CA LEU A 156 12.79 0.84 2.54
C LEU A 156 13.81 -0.30 2.38
N THR A 157 13.39 -1.40 1.77
CA THR A 157 14.30 -2.50 1.47
C THR A 157 15.32 -2.06 0.42
N PRO A 158 16.63 -2.20 0.66
CA PRO A 158 17.65 -1.79 -0.30
C PRO A 158 17.55 -2.55 -1.63
N LEU A 159 17.83 -1.85 -2.72
CA LEU A 159 17.95 -2.47 -4.04
C LEU A 159 19.07 -3.49 -4.10
N ARG A 160 18.88 -4.53 -4.89
CA ARG A 160 19.87 -5.61 -5.06
C ARG A 160 20.69 -5.40 -6.34
N GLY A 161 21.73 -4.58 -6.25
CA GLY A 161 22.63 -4.31 -7.37
C GLY A 161 21.94 -3.54 -8.52
N ALA A 162 22.37 -3.77 -9.75
CA ALA A 162 21.87 -3.10 -10.94
C ALA A 162 20.60 -3.74 -11.55
N LYS A 163 19.89 -4.56 -10.80
CA LYS A 163 18.72 -5.27 -11.31
C LYS A 163 17.46 -4.43 -11.18
N ASN A 164 16.63 -4.46 -12.21
CA ASN A 164 15.42 -3.66 -12.32
C ASN A 164 14.18 -4.37 -11.77
N PHE A 165 14.27 -4.93 -10.59
CA PHE A 165 13.13 -5.55 -9.92
C PHE A 165 13.00 -5.06 -8.48
N ASP A 166 11.78 -5.09 -7.96
CA ASP A 166 11.52 -4.77 -6.56
C ASP A 166 12.18 -5.83 -5.67
N PRO A 167 13.05 -5.43 -4.74
CA PRO A 167 13.77 -6.38 -3.88
C PRO A 167 12.86 -7.18 -2.94
N THR A 168 11.60 -6.75 -2.76
CA THR A 168 10.62 -7.45 -1.95
C THR A 168 9.72 -8.38 -2.77
N ASP A 169 9.87 -8.41 -4.09
CA ASP A 169 9.04 -9.22 -4.96
C ASP A 169 9.27 -10.71 -4.67
N PRO A 170 8.22 -11.49 -4.34
CA PRO A 170 8.34 -12.92 -4.07
C PRO A 170 8.91 -13.72 -5.25
N ALA A 171 8.76 -13.23 -6.47
CA ALA A 171 9.32 -13.89 -7.65
C ALA A 171 10.85 -13.95 -7.65
N TYR A 172 11.51 -13.13 -6.82
CA TYR A 172 12.96 -13.02 -6.74
C TYR A 172 13.53 -13.39 -5.36
N ASN A 173 12.69 -13.92 -4.49
CA ASN A 173 13.07 -14.30 -3.12
C ASN A 173 12.78 -15.74 -2.78
#